data_39bece8d44fdc460082953681df6c064
#
_entry.id   39bece8d44fdc460082953681df6c064
#
_cell.length_a   1.000
_cell.length_b   1.000
_cell.length_c   1.000
_cell.angle_alpha   90.00
_cell.angle_beta   90.00
_cell.angle_gamma   90.00
#
_symmetry.space_group_name_H-M   'P 1'
#
loop_
_entity.id
_entity.type
_entity.pdbx_description
1 polymer ?
#
loop_
_entity_poly.entity_id
_entity_poly.type
_entity_poly.pdbx_seq_one_letter_code
_entity_poly.pdbx_strand_id
1 'polypeptide(L)'
;MEMYDNLPLPWNVNPPVKDFPQSDYIKHDYDREGVLSNGVDFFGGGSFTTLDEESKGLSTASMVTRWRAANPELVGTDRDVVKVFIQALREVLGGQDWILRGSGTAILLFKKSA
;
A
#
# COMPACT_ATOMS: atom_id res chain seq x y z
N MET A 1 7.45 1.24 -2.65
CA MET A 1 7.05 1.17 -4.08
C MET A 1 7.89 0.22 -4.93
N GLU A 2 8.97 -0.34 -4.38
CA GLU A 2 9.79 -1.33 -5.12
C GLU A 2 8.98 -2.49 -5.70
N MET A 3 7.98 -2.98 -4.96
CA MET A 3 7.13 -4.09 -5.40
C MET A 3 6.46 -3.78 -6.75
N TYR A 4 5.98 -2.55 -6.94
CA TYR A 4 5.32 -2.16 -8.19
C TYR A 4 6.30 -1.82 -9.30
N ASP A 5 7.52 -1.40 -8.95
CA ASP A 5 8.57 -1.13 -9.93
C ASP A 5 9.14 -2.42 -10.52
N ASN A 6 9.05 -3.52 -9.78
CA ASN A 6 9.61 -4.82 -10.16
C ASN A 6 8.52 -5.85 -10.51
N LEU A 7 7.31 -5.40 -10.86
CA LEU A 7 6.26 -6.31 -11.33
C LEU A 7 6.69 -7.01 -12.62
N PRO A 8 6.34 -8.30 -12.78
CA PRO A 8 6.58 -8.99 -14.05
C PRO A 8 5.72 -8.36 -15.15
N LEU A 9 6.38 -7.86 -16.19
CA LEU A 9 5.74 -7.23 -17.34
C LEU A 9 5.70 -8.22 -18.51
N PRO A 10 4.79 -8.06 -19.49
CA PRO A 10 4.65 -9.03 -20.59
C PRO A 10 5.96 -9.36 -21.31
N TRP A 11 6.84 -8.38 -21.47
CA TRP A 11 8.14 -8.55 -22.15
C TRP A 11 9.26 -9.04 -21.21
N ASN A 12 9.06 -9.03 -19.89
CA ASN A 12 10.06 -9.43 -18.89
C ASN A 12 9.90 -10.86 -18.38
N VAL A 13 8.78 -11.50 -18.68
CA VAL A 13 8.54 -12.88 -18.27
C VAL A 13 9.15 -13.86 -19.26
N ASN A 14 9.38 -15.12 -18.85
CA ASN A 14 9.96 -16.15 -19.68
C ASN A 14 9.02 -17.36 -19.78
N PRO A 15 8.48 -17.69 -20.98
CA PRO A 15 8.61 -16.92 -22.23
C PRO A 15 7.83 -15.62 -22.20
N PRO A 16 8.25 -14.59 -22.96
CA PRO A 16 7.51 -13.33 -23.04
C PRO A 16 6.09 -13.52 -23.54
N VAL A 17 5.16 -12.75 -23.00
CA VAL A 17 3.78 -12.73 -23.49
C VAL A 17 3.75 -11.95 -24.82
N LYS A 18 3.19 -12.57 -25.85
CA LYS A 18 3.10 -11.97 -27.19
C LYS A 18 2.02 -10.90 -27.26
N ASP A 19 2.12 -10.05 -28.25
CA ASP A 19 1.11 -9.06 -28.63
C ASP A 19 0.95 -7.90 -27.66
N PHE A 20 1.90 -7.68 -26.74
CA PHE A 20 1.94 -6.52 -25.86
C PHE A 20 3.29 -5.81 -26.01
N PRO A 21 3.46 -4.99 -27.05
CA PRO A 21 4.76 -4.33 -27.30
C PRO A 21 5.09 -3.32 -26.22
N GLN A 22 6.33 -3.33 -25.77
CA GLN A 22 6.83 -2.41 -24.76
C GLN A 22 6.70 -0.95 -25.18
N SER A 23 6.79 -0.69 -26.50
CA SER A 23 6.66 0.66 -27.06
C SER A 23 5.29 1.31 -26.80
N ASP A 24 4.24 0.51 -26.56
CA ASP A 24 2.90 0.99 -26.27
C ASP A 24 2.59 1.02 -24.77
N TYR A 25 3.58 0.70 -23.94
CA TYR A 25 3.42 0.70 -22.50
C TYR A 25 3.48 2.10 -21.93
N ILE A 26 2.52 2.44 -21.10
CA ILE A 26 2.46 3.73 -20.40
C ILE A 26 2.28 3.47 -18.92
N LYS A 27 3.10 4.14 -18.11
CA LYS A 27 3.00 4.10 -16.66
C LYS A 27 2.80 5.50 -16.12
N HIS A 28 1.80 5.67 -15.27
CA HIS A 28 1.57 6.90 -14.53
C HIS A 28 1.68 6.64 -13.04
N ASP A 29 2.55 7.38 -12.34
CA ASP A 29 2.67 7.36 -10.90
C ASP A 29 2.10 8.63 -10.31
N TYR A 30 1.23 8.49 -9.31
CA TYR A 30 0.65 9.59 -8.56
C TYR A 30 0.97 9.42 -7.08
N ASP A 31 1.39 10.51 -6.44
CA ASP A 31 1.60 10.57 -4.99
C ASP A 31 2.59 9.52 -4.47
N ARG A 32 3.61 9.23 -5.27
CA ARG A 32 4.62 8.23 -4.94
C ARG A 32 5.29 8.58 -3.61
N GLU A 33 5.38 7.59 -2.73
CA GLU A 33 5.94 7.72 -1.39
C GLU A 33 5.25 8.79 -0.53
N GLY A 34 3.99 9.08 -0.82
CA GLY A 34 3.20 10.05 -0.07
C GLY A 34 3.45 11.51 -0.44
N VAL A 35 4.25 11.76 -1.46
CA VAL A 35 4.48 13.11 -1.98
C VAL A 35 3.38 13.46 -2.98
N LEU A 36 2.53 14.43 -2.65
CA LEU A 36 1.38 14.80 -3.48
C LEU A 36 1.84 15.34 -4.85
N SER A 37 1.42 14.69 -5.92
CA SER A 37 1.80 15.06 -7.29
C SER A 37 1.28 16.42 -7.71
N ASN A 38 0.08 16.82 -7.23
CA ASN A 38 -0.51 18.14 -7.51
C ASN A 38 -0.31 19.14 -6.35
N GLY A 39 0.31 18.73 -5.25
CA GLY A 39 0.53 19.57 -4.07
C GLY A 39 -0.70 19.87 -3.23
N VAL A 40 -1.86 19.29 -3.55
CA VAL A 40 -3.15 19.59 -2.90
C VAL A 40 -3.77 18.37 -2.25
N ASP A 41 -3.99 17.28 -3.02
CA ASP A 41 -4.67 16.09 -2.53
C ASP A 41 -4.13 14.82 -3.22
N PHE A 42 -4.50 13.67 -2.67
CA PHE A 42 -4.18 12.38 -3.27
C PHE A 42 -5.04 12.13 -4.50
N PHE A 43 -4.44 11.59 -5.56
CA PHE A 43 -5.13 11.20 -6.79
C PHE A 43 -6.29 10.23 -6.51
N GLY A 44 -6.05 9.24 -5.67
CA GLY A 44 -7.08 8.27 -5.25
C GLY A 44 -8.00 8.77 -4.15
N GLY A 45 -7.87 10.02 -3.75
CA GLY A 45 -8.60 10.60 -2.63
C GLY A 45 -7.94 10.32 -1.29
N GLY A 46 -8.27 11.15 -0.30
CA GLY A 46 -7.87 10.97 1.08
C GLY A 46 -9.09 10.70 1.95
N SER A 47 -8.89 10.08 3.10
CA SER A 47 -9.95 9.87 4.06
C SER A 47 -9.47 10.09 5.48
N PHE A 48 -10.34 10.67 6.32
CA PHE A 48 -10.08 10.73 7.75
C PHE A 48 -10.44 9.39 8.39
N THR A 49 -9.59 8.93 9.29
CA THR A 49 -9.82 7.70 10.04
C THR A 49 -9.29 7.87 11.45
N THR A 50 -9.87 7.16 12.41
CA THR A 50 -9.35 7.11 13.77
C THR A 50 -8.31 6.00 13.91
N LEU A 51 -7.45 6.10 14.93
CA LEU A 51 -6.48 5.02 15.20
C LEU A 51 -7.18 3.71 15.57
N ASP A 52 -8.35 3.76 16.19
CA ASP A 52 -9.15 2.59 16.48
C ASP A 52 -9.64 1.90 15.21
N GLU A 53 -10.13 2.67 14.24
CA GLU A 53 -10.54 2.15 12.93
C GLU A 53 -9.35 1.59 12.15
N GLU A 54 -8.18 2.25 12.21
CA GLU A 54 -6.94 1.73 11.61
C GLU A 54 -6.55 0.40 12.22
N SER A 55 -6.63 0.28 13.55
CA SER A 55 -6.34 -0.98 14.24
C SER A 55 -7.23 -2.11 13.76
N LYS A 56 -8.53 -1.85 13.63
CA LYS A 56 -9.51 -2.83 13.13
C LYS A 56 -9.21 -3.22 11.68
N GLY A 57 -8.92 -2.24 10.83
CA GLY A 57 -8.58 -2.49 9.42
C GLY A 57 -7.31 -3.31 9.27
N LEU A 58 -6.25 -2.98 10.00
CA LEU A 58 -4.98 -3.71 9.98
C LEU A 58 -5.17 -5.16 10.46
N SER A 59 -6.07 -5.39 11.41
CA SER A 59 -6.33 -6.75 11.92
C SER A 59 -6.95 -7.67 10.86
N THR A 60 -7.48 -7.13 9.77
CA THR A 60 -8.01 -7.92 8.65
C THR A 60 -6.98 -8.16 7.55
N ALA A 61 -5.84 -7.49 7.57
CA ALA A 61 -4.80 -7.64 6.55
C ALA A 61 -4.18 -9.03 6.58
N SER A 62 -3.97 -9.62 5.41
CA SER A 62 -3.45 -11.00 5.30
C SER A 62 -2.06 -11.16 5.95
N MET A 63 -1.19 -10.16 5.83
CA MET A 63 0.13 -10.19 6.45
C MET A 63 0.05 -10.19 7.98
N VAL A 64 -0.90 -9.46 8.55
CA VAL A 64 -1.15 -9.43 9.99
C VAL A 64 -1.72 -10.76 10.47
N THR A 65 -2.67 -11.32 9.73
CA THR A 65 -3.26 -12.63 10.02
C THR A 65 -2.18 -13.72 10.05
N ARG A 66 -1.27 -13.71 9.07
CA ARG A 66 -0.16 -14.67 9.02
C ARG A 66 0.82 -14.47 10.19
N TRP A 67 1.15 -13.22 10.50
CA TRP A 67 2.03 -12.92 11.63
C TRP A 67 1.43 -13.43 12.95
N ARG A 68 0.13 -13.18 13.17
CA ARG A 68 -0.58 -13.65 14.37
C ARG A 68 -0.64 -15.16 14.45
N ALA A 69 -0.84 -15.83 13.33
CA ALA A 69 -0.82 -17.29 13.28
C ALA A 69 0.55 -17.86 13.66
N ALA A 70 1.63 -17.17 13.30
CA ALA A 70 3.00 -17.55 13.64
C ALA A 70 3.40 -17.16 15.07
N ASN A 71 2.69 -16.20 15.68
CA ASN A 71 2.98 -15.68 17.04
C ASN A 71 1.72 -15.65 17.91
N PRO A 72 1.04 -16.81 18.09
CA PRO A 72 -0.24 -16.84 18.79
C PRO A 72 -0.17 -16.35 20.24
N GLU A 73 0.97 -16.53 20.91
CA GLU A 73 1.20 -16.10 22.28
C GLU A 73 1.28 -14.58 22.44
N LEU A 74 1.54 -13.85 21.36
CA LEU A 74 1.67 -12.39 21.37
C LEU A 74 0.38 -11.66 20.99
N VAL A 75 -0.61 -12.37 20.43
CA VAL A 75 -1.88 -11.77 20.00
C VAL A 75 -2.61 -11.14 21.16
N GLY A 76 -3.00 -9.87 21.01
CA GLY A 76 -3.68 -9.10 22.04
C GLY A 76 -2.79 -8.56 23.16
N THR A 77 -1.51 -8.89 23.15
CA THR A 77 -0.53 -8.35 24.11
C THR A 77 0.07 -7.04 23.61
N ASP A 78 0.89 -6.37 24.42
CA ASP A 78 1.61 -5.16 24.01
C ASP A 78 2.62 -5.42 22.89
N ARG A 79 2.93 -6.67 22.60
CA ARG A 79 3.84 -7.10 21.55
C ARG A 79 3.12 -7.53 20.26
N ASP A 80 1.79 -7.48 20.23
CA ASP A 80 1.03 -7.69 19.02
C ASP A 80 1.43 -6.64 17.98
N VAL A 81 1.73 -7.07 16.75
CA VAL A 81 2.23 -6.20 15.69
C VAL A 81 1.32 -4.99 15.43
N VAL A 82 0.00 -5.16 15.54
CA VAL A 82 -0.96 -4.07 15.37
C VAL A 82 -0.83 -3.05 16.50
N LYS A 83 -0.72 -3.50 17.75
CA LYS A 83 -0.55 -2.59 18.89
C LYS A 83 0.77 -1.82 18.82
N VAL A 84 1.85 -2.49 18.42
CA VAL A 84 3.15 -1.86 18.23
C VAL A 84 3.07 -0.78 17.17
N PHE A 85 2.45 -1.09 16.04
CA PHE A 85 2.28 -0.14 14.93
C PHE A 85 1.42 1.07 15.35
N ILE A 86 0.27 0.82 15.96
CA ILE A 86 -0.65 1.90 16.38
C ILE A 86 0.01 2.79 17.45
N GLN A 87 0.76 2.22 18.38
CA GLN A 87 1.48 3.01 19.37
C GLN A 87 2.56 3.90 18.75
N ALA A 88 3.32 3.36 17.80
CA ALA A 88 4.32 4.13 17.05
C ALA A 88 3.66 5.28 16.28
N LEU A 89 2.51 5.00 15.65
CA LEU A 89 1.74 6.00 14.91
C LEU A 89 1.22 7.11 15.83
N ARG A 90 0.72 6.72 17.01
CA ARG A 90 0.23 7.68 18.02
C ARG A 90 1.35 8.61 18.49
N GLU A 91 2.55 8.08 18.68
CA GLU A 91 3.73 8.89 19.05
C GLU A 91 4.10 9.90 17.95
N VAL A 92 4.10 9.47 16.70
CA VAL A 92 4.37 10.35 15.55
C VAL A 92 3.32 11.46 15.44
N LEU A 93 2.06 11.16 15.76
CA LEU A 93 0.95 12.11 15.71
C LEU A 93 0.86 13.02 16.95
N GLY A 94 1.76 12.86 17.93
CA GLY A 94 1.75 13.69 19.13
C GLY A 94 0.52 13.48 20.02
N GLY A 95 -0.05 12.28 20.05
CA GLY A 95 -1.23 11.93 20.84
C GLY A 95 -2.57 12.16 20.13
N GLN A 96 -2.56 12.62 18.87
CA GLN A 96 -3.77 12.77 18.08
C GLN A 96 -4.36 11.40 17.73
N ASP A 97 -5.68 11.24 17.84
CA ASP A 97 -6.36 9.96 17.62
C ASP A 97 -6.94 9.80 16.21
N TRP A 98 -6.70 10.74 15.33
CA TRP A 98 -7.18 10.69 13.96
C TRP A 98 -6.08 11.05 12.97
N ILE A 99 -6.20 10.56 11.75
CA ILE A 99 -5.27 10.86 10.66
C ILE A 99 -6.06 11.09 9.37
N LEU A 100 -5.46 11.87 8.48
CA LEU A 100 -5.84 11.91 7.07
C LEU A 100 -4.92 10.95 6.34
N ARG A 101 -5.49 9.93 5.71
CA ARG A 101 -4.71 8.92 4.98
C ARG A 101 -4.99 8.94 3.50
N GLY A 102 -4.00 8.57 2.73
CA GLY A 102 -4.09 8.38 1.30
C GLY A 102 -3.00 7.43 0.85
N SER A 103 -3.04 7.05 -0.41
CA SER A 103 -2.09 6.10 -0.98
C SER A 103 -1.52 6.62 -2.28
N GLY A 104 -0.28 6.28 -2.58
CA GLY A 104 0.26 6.42 -3.91
C GLY A 104 -0.52 5.54 -4.89
N THR A 105 -0.64 5.98 -6.12
CA THR A 105 -1.36 5.27 -7.18
C THR A 105 -0.45 5.09 -8.38
N ALA A 106 -0.37 3.87 -8.89
CA ALA A 106 0.31 3.58 -10.14
C ALA A 106 -0.70 3.03 -11.15
N ILE A 107 -0.71 3.62 -12.35
CA ILE A 107 -1.56 3.17 -13.46
C ILE A 107 -0.65 2.62 -14.54
N LEU A 108 -0.87 1.34 -14.88
CA LEU A 108 -0.09 0.62 -15.88
C LEU A 108 -1.00 0.31 -17.06
N LEU A 109 -0.69 0.90 -18.23
CA LEU A 109 -1.50 0.73 -19.42
C LEU A 109 -0.76 -0.11 -20.45
N PHE A 110 -1.37 -1.20 -20.86
CA PHE A 110 -0.88 -2.11 -21.88
C PHE A 110 -1.82 -2.10 -23.06
N LYS A 111 -1.25 -2.06 -24.27
CA LYS A 111 -2.04 -2.15 -25.49
C LYS A 111 -1.73 -3.46 -26.19
N LYS A 112 -2.77 -4.26 -26.41
CA LYS A 112 -2.65 -5.47 -27.22
C LYS A 112 -2.61 -5.10 -28.70
N SER A 113 -1.59 -5.58 -29.41
CA SER A 113 -1.52 -5.37 -30.86
C SER A 113 -2.57 -6.22 -31.57
N ALA A 114 -3.07 -5.68 -32.66
CA ALA A 114 -4.10 -6.35 -33.49
C ALA A 114 -3.53 -7.57 -34.22
#